data_1494067c06acac969e2444b44b614a31
#
_entry.id   1494067c06acac969e2444b44b614a31
#
_cell.length_a   1.000
_cell.length_b   1.000
_cell.length_c   1.000
_cell.angle_alpha   90.00
_cell.angle_beta   90.00
_cell.angle_gamma   90.00
#
_symmetry.space_group_name_H-M   'P 1'
#
loop_
_entity.id
_entity.type
_entity.pdbx_description
1 polymer ?
#
loop_
_entity_poly.entity_id
_entity_poly.type
_entity_poly.pdbx_seq_one_letter_code
_entity_poly.pdbx_strand_id
1 'polypeptide(L)'
;MSISMDNTEKTPLYFAKAAVETMMRRFRAQDLPPKGHFHYHQGVFLSGVYQTYRLCGDRRYFAYIKDWVDSCVNEGGEIHECDPGALDDIQPGILLYPLLDETGDERYKRALDTLLAAIQDFPRNEAGGFWHKVDCPEQMWLDGLYM
;
A
#
# COMPACT_ATOMS: atom_id res chain seq x y z
N MET A 1 -27.37 29.78 28.87
CA MET A 1 -27.10 29.22 27.52
C MET A 1 -25.73 28.54 27.60
N SER A 2 -25.71 27.24 27.90
CA SER A 2 -24.46 26.49 28.11
C SER A 2 -23.97 26.02 26.75
N ILE A 3 -22.83 26.55 26.32
CA ILE A 3 -22.13 26.05 25.15
C ILE A 3 -21.43 24.76 25.59
N SER A 4 -22.01 23.60 25.24
CA SER A 4 -21.36 22.31 25.33
C SER A 4 -20.16 22.36 24.36
N MET A 5 -18.96 22.58 24.88
CA MET A 5 -17.74 22.26 24.13
C MET A 5 -17.72 20.74 23.99
N ASP A 6 -17.94 20.29 22.78
CA ASP A 6 -17.71 18.88 22.38
C ASP A 6 -16.20 18.62 22.51
N ASN A 7 -15.81 18.11 23.68
CA ASN A 7 -14.41 17.80 24.01
C ASN A 7 -14.10 16.41 23.47
N THR A 8 -14.27 16.23 22.15
CA THR A 8 -13.78 15.03 21.47
C THR A 8 -12.26 15.07 21.53
N GLU A 9 -11.70 14.28 22.42
CA GLU A 9 -10.26 14.17 22.61
C GLU A 9 -9.60 13.83 21.27
N LYS A 10 -8.78 14.74 20.74
CA LYS A 10 -8.10 14.58 19.45
C LYS A 10 -6.97 13.57 19.57
N THR A 11 -7.33 12.31 19.56
CA THR A 11 -6.40 11.18 19.61
C THR A 11 -5.66 11.00 18.29
N PRO A 12 -4.54 10.27 18.23
CA PRO A 12 -3.89 9.89 16.99
C PRO A 12 -4.85 9.23 15.99
N LEU A 13 -5.77 8.37 16.47
CA LEU A 13 -6.79 7.73 15.62
C LEU A 13 -7.77 8.77 15.03
N TYR A 14 -8.13 9.82 15.77
CA TYR A 14 -8.94 10.91 15.23
C TYR A 14 -8.28 11.55 14.00
N PHE A 15 -6.98 11.87 14.09
CA PHE A 15 -6.25 12.47 12.99
C PHE A 15 -6.05 11.50 11.81
N ALA A 16 -5.76 10.23 12.10
CA ALA A 16 -5.65 9.20 11.07
C ALA A 16 -6.96 9.08 10.27
N LYS A 17 -8.10 8.98 10.94
CA LYS A 17 -9.42 8.95 10.28
C LYS A 17 -9.68 10.22 9.46
N ALA A 18 -9.37 11.40 10.01
CA ALA A 18 -9.56 12.66 9.31
C ALA A 18 -8.72 12.75 8.02
N ALA A 19 -7.48 12.25 8.05
CA ALA A 19 -6.61 12.17 6.90
C ALA A 19 -7.16 11.20 5.83
N VAL A 20 -7.51 9.98 6.23
CA VAL A 20 -8.11 8.96 5.35
C VAL A 20 -9.37 9.49 4.68
N GLU A 21 -10.33 10.01 5.45
CA GLU A 21 -11.58 10.53 4.91
C GLU A 21 -11.39 11.76 4.01
N THR A 22 -10.36 12.55 4.27
CA THR A 22 -10.02 13.68 3.38
C THR A 22 -9.55 13.19 2.02
N MET A 23 -8.72 12.15 1.98
CA MET A 23 -8.27 11.56 0.73
C MET A 23 -9.41 10.86 -0.01
N MET A 24 -10.23 10.06 0.69
CA MET A 24 -11.40 9.39 0.10
C MET A 24 -12.43 10.37 -0.48
N ARG A 25 -12.58 11.57 0.10
CA ARG A 25 -13.44 12.62 -0.48
C ARG A 25 -12.88 13.27 -1.73
N ARG A 26 -11.55 13.33 -1.85
CA ARG A 26 -10.85 13.99 -2.97
C ARG A 26 -10.61 13.08 -4.16
N PHE A 27 -10.36 11.80 -3.88
CA PHE A 27 -9.95 10.83 -4.88
C PHE A 27 -10.76 9.54 -4.75
N ARG A 28 -11.27 9.03 -5.86
CA ARG A 28 -11.64 7.62 -5.92
C ARG A 28 -10.35 6.80 -5.78
N ALA A 29 -10.44 5.57 -5.30
CA ALA A 29 -9.26 4.74 -5.05
C ALA A 29 -8.32 4.67 -6.26
N GLN A 30 -8.86 4.35 -7.44
CA GLN A 30 -8.10 4.24 -8.69
C GLN A 30 -7.52 5.58 -9.22
N ASP A 31 -7.90 6.70 -8.64
CA ASP A 31 -7.40 8.04 -9.01
C ASP A 31 -6.37 8.57 -8.00
N LEU A 32 -5.95 7.78 -7.01
CA LEU A 32 -4.87 8.16 -6.08
C LEU A 32 -3.58 8.48 -6.83
N PRO A 33 -2.95 9.63 -6.53
CA PRO A 33 -1.69 10.00 -7.20
C PRO A 33 -0.49 9.17 -6.67
N PRO A 34 0.49 8.87 -7.54
CA PRO A 34 0.46 9.00 -9.00
C PRO A 34 -0.50 7.99 -9.62
N LYS A 35 -1.44 8.51 -10.44
CA LYS A 35 -2.50 7.68 -11.02
C LYS A 35 -1.94 6.63 -11.97
N GLY A 36 -2.51 5.41 -11.88
CA GLY A 36 -2.21 4.32 -12.80
C GLY A 36 -0.90 3.57 -12.51
N HIS A 37 -0.23 3.85 -11.39
CA HIS A 37 0.99 3.15 -11.00
C HIS A 37 0.77 2.30 -9.73
N PHE A 38 1.34 1.10 -9.74
CA PHE A 38 1.48 0.28 -8.53
C PHE A 38 2.78 0.67 -7.84
N HIS A 39 2.72 1.67 -6.95
CA HIS A 39 3.91 2.37 -6.47
C HIS A 39 3.83 2.68 -4.96
N TYR A 40 4.98 2.83 -4.29
CA TYR A 40 5.07 3.04 -2.84
C TYR A 40 4.27 4.22 -2.31
N HIS A 41 4.04 5.27 -3.10
CA HIS A 41 3.23 6.41 -2.66
C HIS A 41 1.83 5.97 -2.21
N GLN A 42 1.15 5.17 -3.03
CA GLN A 42 -0.13 4.61 -2.67
C GLN A 42 0.06 3.51 -1.61
N GLY A 43 1.08 2.67 -1.75
CA GLY A 43 1.36 1.56 -0.84
C GLY A 43 1.50 2.03 0.61
N VAL A 44 2.31 3.06 0.87
CA VAL A 44 2.51 3.63 2.22
C VAL A 44 1.21 4.25 2.75
N PHE A 45 0.53 5.07 1.93
CA PHE A 45 -0.73 5.69 2.34
C PHE A 45 -1.78 4.63 2.67
N LEU A 46 -2.00 3.65 1.78
CA LEU A 46 -3.01 2.61 1.96
C LEU A 46 -2.66 1.63 3.09
N SER A 47 -1.38 1.42 3.39
CA SER A 47 -0.95 0.71 4.60
C SER A 47 -1.41 1.45 5.86
N GLY A 48 -1.32 2.77 5.87
CA GLY A 48 -1.86 3.62 6.94
C GLY A 48 -3.40 3.53 7.03
N VAL A 49 -4.09 3.48 5.88
CA VAL A 49 -5.54 3.26 5.81
C VAL A 49 -5.90 1.89 6.40
N TYR A 50 -5.13 0.84 6.07
CA TYR A 50 -5.35 -0.50 6.63
C TYR A 50 -5.16 -0.53 8.16
N GLN A 51 -4.11 0.09 8.69
CA GLN A 51 -3.94 0.19 10.15
C GLN A 51 -5.10 0.95 10.81
N THR A 52 -5.58 2.01 10.17
CA THR A 52 -6.74 2.77 10.66
C THR A 52 -8.01 1.91 10.66
N TYR A 53 -8.23 1.12 9.59
CA TYR A 53 -9.30 0.12 9.52
C TYR A 53 -9.22 -0.89 10.66
N ARG A 54 -8.05 -1.45 10.91
CA ARG A 54 -7.86 -2.42 12.01
C ARG A 54 -8.21 -1.85 13.39
N LEU A 55 -7.99 -0.56 13.60
CA LEU A 55 -8.27 0.11 14.87
C LEU A 55 -9.72 0.53 15.04
N CYS A 56 -10.43 0.87 13.96
CA CYS A 56 -11.79 1.41 14.06
C CYS A 56 -12.88 0.49 13.48
N GLY A 57 -12.52 -0.54 12.71
CA GLY A 57 -13.46 -1.49 12.11
C GLY A 57 -14.29 -0.94 10.93
N ASP A 58 -13.98 0.26 10.44
CA ASP A 58 -14.75 0.87 9.34
C ASP A 58 -14.45 0.20 8.00
N ARG A 59 -15.37 -0.65 7.56
CA ARG A 59 -15.25 -1.44 6.31
C ARG A 59 -15.08 -0.60 5.04
N ARG A 60 -15.45 0.69 5.06
CA ARG A 60 -15.23 1.58 3.91
C ARG A 60 -13.75 1.74 3.60
N TYR A 61 -12.89 1.72 4.62
CA TYR A 61 -11.44 1.84 4.45
C TYR A 61 -10.86 0.60 3.77
N PHE A 62 -11.31 -0.59 4.19
CA PHE A 62 -10.89 -1.83 3.52
C PHE A 62 -11.38 -1.89 2.07
N ALA A 63 -12.64 -1.50 1.82
CA ALA A 63 -13.17 -1.42 0.46
C ALA A 63 -12.35 -0.48 -0.43
N TYR A 64 -11.94 0.67 0.12
CA TYR A 64 -11.12 1.64 -0.61
C TYR A 64 -9.74 1.08 -1.00
N ILE A 65 -9.09 0.33 -0.10
CA ILE A 65 -7.83 -0.37 -0.39
C ILE A 65 -8.06 -1.40 -1.51
N LYS A 66 -9.11 -2.21 -1.37
CA LYS A 66 -9.46 -3.23 -2.35
C LYS A 66 -9.72 -2.63 -3.73
N ASP A 67 -10.49 -1.55 -3.81
CA ASP A 67 -10.81 -0.86 -5.07
C ASP A 67 -9.54 -0.34 -5.77
N TRP A 68 -8.54 0.12 -5.00
CA TRP A 68 -7.27 0.54 -5.56
C TRP A 68 -6.47 -0.66 -6.10
N VAL A 69 -6.32 -1.71 -5.31
CA VAL A 69 -5.59 -2.92 -5.72
C VAL A 69 -6.25 -3.54 -6.94
N ASP A 70 -7.58 -3.64 -6.96
CA ASP A 70 -8.35 -4.17 -8.10
C ASP A 70 -8.17 -3.34 -9.38
N SER A 71 -7.83 -2.06 -9.26
CA SER A 71 -7.51 -1.24 -10.41
C SER A 71 -6.11 -1.48 -10.97
N CYS A 72 -5.23 -2.11 -10.18
CA CYS A 72 -3.85 -2.42 -10.56
C CYS A 72 -3.63 -3.90 -10.88
N VAL A 73 -4.41 -4.81 -10.29
CA VAL A 73 -4.26 -6.27 -10.39
C VAL A 73 -5.44 -6.85 -11.17
N ASN A 74 -5.16 -7.44 -12.32
CA ASN A 74 -6.19 -8.06 -13.15
C ASN A 74 -6.64 -9.43 -12.61
N GLU A 75 -7.65 -10.03 -13.22
CA GLU A 75 -8.20 -11.34 -12.83
C GLU A 75 -7.16 -12.47 -12.90
N GLY A 76 -6.13 -12.34 -13.72
CA GLY A 76 -5.02 -13.28 -13.81
C GLY A 76 -4.00 -13.15 -12.68
N GLY A 77 -4.02 -12.04 -11.91
CA GLY A 77 -3.03 -11.70 -10.91
C GLY A 77 -1.83 -10.93 -11.46
N GLU A 78 -1.92 -10.46 -12.73
CA GLU A 78 -0.89 -9.59 -13.30
C GLU A 78 -1.04 -8.17 -12.76
N ILE A 79 0.08 -7.56 -12.38
CA ILE A 79 0.11 -6.19 -11.84
C ILE A 79 0.47 -5.22 -12.97
N HIS A 80 -0.40 -4.27 -13.25
CA HIS A 80 -0.16 -3.23 -14.25
C HIS A 80 0.72 -2.13 -13.71
N GLU A 81 1.56 -1.53 -14.60
CA GLU A 81 2.43 -0.39 -14.27
C GLU A 81 3.26 -0.65 -12.98
N CYS A 82 3.89 -1.82 -12.93
CA CYS A 82 4.77 -2.27 -11.86
C CYS A 82 6.12 -2.70 -12.45
N ASP A 83 7.19 -2.07 -12.01
CA ASP A 83 8.56 -2.48 -12.32
C ASP A 83 9.11 -3.39 -11.21
N PRO A 84 9.18 -4.72 -11.42
CA PRO A 84 9.70 -5.63 -10.40
C PRO A 84 11.21 -5.43 -10.12
N GLY A 85 11.89 -4.61 -10.91
CA GLY A 85 13.28 -4.18 -10.70
C GLY A 85 13.43 -2.95 -9.81
N ALA A 86 12.33 -2.43 -9.23
CA ALA A 86 12.34 -1.29 -8.31
C ALA A 86 11.63 -1.65 -7.00
N LEU A 87 12.30 -1.45 -5.85
CA LEU A 87 11.67 -1.68 -4.53
C LEU A 87 10.42 -0.80 -4.34
N ASP A 88 10.42 0.39 -4.95
CA ASP A 88 9.29 1.30 -4.95
C ASP A 88 7.98 0.65 -5.43
N ASP A 89 8.07 -0.20 -6.43
CA ASP A 89 6.91 -0.86 -7.05
C ASP A 89 6.62 -2.22 -6.42
N ILE A 90 7.53 -2.75 -5.62
CA ILE A 90 7.30 -3.99 -4.85
C ILE A 90 6.58 -3.69 -3.54
N GLN A 91 6.85 -2.55 -2.91
CA GLN A 91 6.36 -2.17 -1.59
C GLN A 91 4.82 -2.28 -1.44
N PRO A 92 3.98 -1.87 -2.42
CA PRO A 92 2.53 -2.00 -2.28
C PRO A 92 2.03 -3.45 -2.18
N GLY A 93 2.86 -4.42 -2.51
CA GLY A 93 2.57 -5.85 -2.37
C GLY A 93 2.15 -6.25 -0.96
N ILE A 94 2.55 -5.49 0.07
CA ILE A 94 2.11 -5.70 1.45
C ILE A 94 0.57 -5.64 1.60
N LEU A 95 -0.12 -4.93 0.73
CA LEU A 95 -1.57 -4.80 0.74
C LEU A 95 -2.29 -6.04 0.22
N LEU A 96 -1.60 -6.88 -0.55
CA LEU A 96 -2.16 -8.11 -1.11
C LEU A 96 -2.41 -9.16 -0.02
N TYR A 97 -1.60 -9.20 1.04
CA TYR A 97 -1.77 -10.14 2.16
C TYR A 97 -3.14 -10.00 2.84
N PRO A 98 -3.53 -8.84 3.37
CA PRO A 98 -4.82 -8.69 4.02
C PRO A 98 -6.00 -8.86 3.05
N LEU A 99 -5.82 -8.54 1.77
CA LEU A 99 -6.87 -8.77 0.76
C LEU A 99 -7.07 -10.26 0.51
N LEU A 100 -5.99 -11.03 0.36
CA LEU A 100 -6.06 -12.49 0.24
C LEU A 100 -6.70 -13.11 1.48
N ASP A 101 -6.28 -12.70 2.67
CA ASP A 101 -6.73 -13.23 3.96
C ASP A 101 -8.24 -13.00 4.18
N GLU A 102 -8.73 -11.78 3.87
CA GLU A 102 -10.14 -11.43 4.10
C GLU A 102 -11.09 -11.85 2.97
N THR A 103 -10.58 -12.03 1.75
CA THR A 103 -11.44 -12.33 0.59
C THR A 103 -11.30 -13.76 0.05
N GLY A 104 -10.14 -14.39 0.25
CA GLY A 104 -9.80 -15.69 -0.36
C GLY A 104 -9.61 -15.63 -1.88
N ASP A 105 -9.47 -14.44 -2.47
CA ASP A 105 -9.34 -14.28 -3.92
C ASP A 105 -7.92 -14.63 -4.37
N GLU A 106 -7.79 -15.73 -5.09
CA GLU A 106 -6.52 -16.29 -5.55
C GLU A 106 -5.73 -15.38 -6.51
N ARG A 107 -6.33 -14.35 -7.10
CA ARG A 107 -5.59 -13.38 -7.92
C ARG A 107 -4.56 -12.63 -7.08
N TYR A 108 -4.88 -12.28 -5.82
CA TYR A 108 -3.93 -11.63 -4.92
C TYR A 108 -2.76 -12.53 -4.56
N LYS A 109 -3.03 -13.85 -4.42
CA LYS A 109 -1.95 -14.81 -4.21
C LYS A 109 -1.00 -14.87 -5.41
N ARG A 110 -1.53 -14.93 -6.64
CA ARG A 110 -0.70 -14.95 -7.86
C ARG A 110 0.14 -13.68 -7.98
N ALA A 111 -0.44 -12.52 -7.70
CA ALA A 111 0.29 -11.26 -7.67
C ALA A 111 1.41 -11.26 -6.62
N LEU A 112 1.12 -11.76 -5.40
CA LEU A 112 2.12 -11.93 -4.33
C LEU A 112 3.24 -12.87 -4.75
N ASP A 113 2.94 -14.03 -5.32
CA ASP A 113 3.93 -15.01 -5.76
C ASP A 113 4.90 -14.39 -6.80
N THR A 114 4.37 -13.54 -7.70
CA THR A 114 5.20 -12.79 -8.68
C THR A 114 6.15 -11.81 -8.00
N LEU A 115 5.66 -11.01 -7.04
CA LEU A 115 6.50 -10.05 -6.31
C LEU A 115 7.52 -10.75 -5.41
N LEU A 116 7.14 -11.85 -4.77
CA LEU A 116 8.05 -12.65 -3.93
C LEU A 116 9.17 -13.29 -4.76
N ALA A 117 8.85 -13.78 -5.97
CA ALA A 117 9.88 -14.28 -6.88
C ALA A 117 10.87 -13.17 -7.29
N ALA A 118 10.36 -11.97 -7.60
CA ALA A 118 11.21 -10.83 -7.91
C ALA A 118 12.14 -10.45 -6.74
N ILE A 119 11.64 -10.46 -5.50
CA ILE A 119 12.46 -10.16 -4.29
C ILE A 119 13.53 -11.23 -4.05
N GLN A 120 13.26 -12.50 -4.32
CA GLN A 120 14.24 -13.58 -4.12
C GLN A 120 15.48 -13.38 -4.97
N ASP A 121 15.29 -12.97 -6.22
CA ASP A 121 16.36 -12.75 -7.19
C ASP A 121 16.86 -11.30 -7.23
N PHE A 122 16.32 -10.43 -6.37
CA PHE A 122 16.67 -9.01 -6.37
C PHE A 122 18.14 -8.79 -5.99
N PRO A 123 18.89 -7.94 -6.73
CA PRO A 123 20.30 -7.75 -6.50
C PRO A 123 20.60 -7.17 -5.13
N ARG A 124 21.74 -7.60 -4.56
CA ARG A 124 22.24 -7.17 -3.26
C ARG A 124 23.67 -6.67 -3.38
N ASN A 125 24.02 -5.71 -2.53
CA ASN A 125 25.39 -5.26 -2.40
C ASN A 125 26.23 -6.25 -1.57
N GLU A 126 27.53 -6.00 -1.45
CA GLU A 126 28.48 -6.86 -0.70
C GLU A 126 28.08 -7.05 0.77
N ALA A 127 27.38 -6.09 1.38
CA ALA A 127 26.88 -6.16 2.74
C ALA A 127 25.56 -6.93 2.87
N GLY A 128 24.98 -7.41 1.76
CA GLY A 128 23.72 -8.16 1.71
C GLY A 128 22.46 -7.30 1.64
N GLY A 129 22.57 -5.97 1.60
CA GLY A 129 21.44 -5.05 1.42
C GLY A 129 20.93 -5.05 -0.01
N PHE A 130 19.63 -4.96 -0.21
CA PHE A 130 19.05 -4.80 -1.52
C PHE A 130 19.50 -3.51 -2.19
N TRP A 131 19.74 -3.54 -3.48
CA TRP A 131 19.82 -2.32 -4.26
C TRP A 131 18.46 -1.61 -4.24
N HIS A 132 18.45 -0.31 -4.40
CA HIS A 132 17.17 0.42 -4.50
C HIS A 132 16.42 0.07 -5.80
N LYS A 133 17.18 -0.02 -6.91
CA LYS A 133 16.70 -0.46 -8.23
C LYS A 133 17.80 -1.26 -8.92
N VAL A 134 17.40 -2.15 -9.82
CA VAL A 134 18.37 -2.97 -10.58
C VAL A 134 19.28 -2.15 -11.50
N ASP A 135 18.85 -0.98 -11.92
CA ASP A 135 19.62 -0.03 -12.71
C ASP A 135 20.45 0.97 -11.89
N CYS A 136 20.41 0.85 -10.55
CA CYS A 136 21.22 1.62 -9.60
C CYS A 136 22.18 0.68 -8.83
N PRO A 137 23.25 0.15 -9.49
CA PRO A 137 24.13 -0.84 -8.89
C PRO A 137 24.74 -0.38 -7.55
N GLU A 138 24.77 -1.29 -6.58
CA GLU A 138 25.33 -1.10 -5.23
C GLU A 138 24.66 0.01 -4.37
N GLN A 139 23.64 0.69 -4.88
CA GLN A 139 22.97 1.75 -4.15
C GLN A 139 21.86 1.18 -3.24
N MET A 140 22.07 1.25 -1.96
CA MET A 140 21.08 1.00 -0.94
C MET A 140 20.59 2.34 -0.39
N TRP A 141 19.31 2.63 -0.56
CA TRP A 141 18.69 3.85 -0.01
C TRP A 141 18.02 3.54 1.33
N LEU A 142 17.94 4.54 2.21
CA LEU A 142 17.38 4.33 3.55
C LEU A 142 15.89 3.98 3.53
N ASP A 143 15.13 4.51 2.57
CA ASP A 143 13.73 4.15 2.36
C ASP A 143 13.56 2.70 1.86
N GLY A 144 14.53 2.15 1.13
CA GLY A 144 14.57 0.75 0.74
C GLY A 144 14.62 -0.22 1.94
N LEU A 145 15.05 0.24 3.12
CA LEU A 145 14.96 -0.57 4.35
C LEU A 145 13.52 -0.70 4.87
N TYR A 146 12.65 0.21 4.49
CA TYR A 146 11.22 0.16 4.80
C TYR A 146 10.45 -0.68 3.77
N MET A 147 10.82 -0.61 2.52
CA MET A 147 10.19 -1.32 1.41
C MET A 147 10.48 -2.80 1.43
#